data_288c24fc9e1fb3358032890d4814780e
#
_entry.id   288c24fc9e1fb3358032890d4814780e
#
_cell.length_a   1.000
_cell.length_b   1.000
_cell.length_c   1.000
_cell.angle_alpha   90.00
_cell.angle_beta   90.00
_cell.angle_gamma   90.00
#
_symmetry.space_group_name_H-M   'P 1'
#
loop_
_entity.id
_entity.type
_entity.pdbx_description
1 polymer ?
#
loop_
_entity_poly.entity_id
_entity_poly.type
_entity_poly.pdbx_seq_one_letter_code
_entity_poly.pdbx_strand_id
1 'polypeptide(L)'
;MILTKENLKSCLKEEKEIYIEEGSYLKFLIYNEVRLRTYHYVKYLRKLEYHKNQKGILHELLYIHCRRRKNQLGEKLGIEMEENCFDRGLTIYHPGNIVVNGFSKIGENCKLHGDNCIGNDGKTLDSPVLGNNIRLGVGAKVIGNVKLADNITIAAGSIVIKSCEITGAVLAGVPAKVVKVSGGHKLS
;
A
#
# COMPACT_ATOMS: atom_id res chain seq x y z
N MET A 1 -7.43 3.62 -9.36
CA MET A 1 -7.05 2.84 -10.58
C MET A 1 -6.51 3.78 -11.66
N ILE A 2 -5.39 3.45 -12.33
CA ILE A 2 -4.73 4.31 -13.34
C ILE A 2 -5.20 3.91 -14.73
N LEU A 3 -6.00 4.78 -15.37
CA LEU A 3 -6.62 4.52 -16.68
C LEU A 3 -6.02 5.39 -17.80
N THR A 4 -5.54 6.59 -17.50
CA THR A 4 -5.00 7.52 -18.50
C THR A 4 -3.53 7.83 -18.25
N LYS A 5 -2.84 8.34 -19.30
CA LYS A 5 -1.45 8.78 -19.21
C LYS A 5 -1.29 9.98 -18.27
N GLU A 6 -2.29 10.83 -18.22
CA GLU A 6 -2.37 12.00 -17.34
C GLU A 6 -2.47 11.56 -15.88
N ASN A 7 -3.35 10.59 -15.59
CA ASN A 7 -3.49 10.00 -14.25
C ASN A 7 -2.18 9.35 -13.79
N LEU A 8 -1.51 8.60 -14.67
CA LEU A 8 -0.20 8.03 -14.37
C LEU A 8 0.82 9.12 -14.04
N LYS A 9 0.88 10.17 -14.85
CA LYS A 9 1.84 11.27 -14.68
C LYS A 9 1.63 12.03 -13.37
N SER A 10 0.38 12.34 -13.04
CA SER A 10 0.01 12.99 -11.79
C SER A 10 0.35 12.11 -10.57
N CYS A 11 -0.04 10.84 -10.59
CA CYS A 11 0.24 9.90 -9.52
C CYS A 11 1.76 9.71 -9.29
N LEU A 12 2.53 9.56 -10.37
CA LEU A 12 4.00 9.43 -10.27
C LEU A 12 4.68 10.68 -9.73
N LYS A 13 4.15 11.88 -10.04
CA LYS A 13 4.67 13.15 -9.49
C LYS A 13 4.41 13.21 -7.98
N GLU A 14 3.18 13.00 -7.57
CA GLU A 14 2.76 13.01 -6.17
C GLU A 14 3.56 11.99 -5.33
N GLU A 15 3.62 10.73 -5.77
CA GLU A 15 4.35 9.69 -5.05
C GLU A 15 5.86 9.93 -5.05
N LYS A 16 6.44 10.57 -6.10
CA LYS A 16 7.84 10.98 -6.06
C LYS A 16 8.11 11.97 -4.92
N GLU A 17 7.25 12.97 -4.75
CA GLU A 17 7.38 13.98 -3.69
C GLU A 17 7.28 13.36 -2.28
N ILE A 18 6.47 12.30 -2.10
CA ILE A 18 6.39 11.55 -0.83
C ILE A 18 7.73 10.87 -0.49
N TYR A 19 8.40 10.28 -1.48
CA TYR A 19 9.60 9.47 -1.24
C TYR A 19 10.91 10.25 -1.36
N ILE A 20 10.95 11.30 -2.17
CA ILE A 20 12.21 11.98 -2.56
C ILE A 20 12.05 13.47 -2.31
N GLU A 21 12.80 13.96 -1.35
CA GLU A 21 12.93 15.39 -1.09
C GLU A 21 13.54 16.10 -2.29
N GLU A 22 13.13 17.34 -2.54
CA GLU A 22 13.64 18.14 -3.64
C GLU A 22 15.17 18.23 -3.59
N GLY A 23 15.83 18.03 -4.73
CA GLY A 23 17.29 18.03 -4.83
C GLY A 23 18.02 16.78 -4.31
N SER A 24 17.33 15.88 -3.58
CA SER A 24 17.97 14.73 -2.92
C SER A 24 18.16 13.49 -3.79
N TYR A 25 17.63 13.48 -5.02
CA TYR A 25 17.65 12.29 -5.88
C TYR A 25 19.06 11.73 -6.13
N LEU A 26 20.01 12.60 -6.49
CA LEU A 26 21.40 12.18 -6.78
C LEU A 26 22.09 11.65 -5.52
N LYS A 27 21.89 12.31 -4.38
CA LYS A 27 22.38 11.85 -3.08
C LYS A 27 21.85 10.46 -2.75
N PHE A 28 20.54 10.23 -2.89
CA PHE A 28 19.92 8.92 -2.64
C PHE A 28 20.42 7.83 -3.59
N LEU A 29 20.75 8.20 -4.83
CA LEU A 29 21.35 7.28 -5.79
C LEU A 29 22.78 6.88 -5.39
N ILE A 30 23.61 7.84 -5.02
CA ILE A 30 25.01 7.60 -4.61
C ILE A 30 25.08 6.73 -3.34
N TYR A 31 24.25 7.03 -2.34
CA TYR A 31 24.22 6.27 -1.09
C TYR A 31 23.39 4.98 -1.17
N ASN A 32 22.80 4.67 -2.33
CA ASN A 32 21.95 3.50 -2.53
C ASN A 32 20.81 3.42 -1.50
N GLU A 33 20.16 4.56 -1.24
CA GLU A 33 19.13 4.69 -0.21
C GLU A 33 17.95 3.73 -0.45
N VAL A 34 17.53 3.07 0.63
CA VAL A 34 16.37 2.15 0.59
C VAL A 34 15.11 2.88 0.12
N ARG A 35 14.94 4.13 0.55
CA ARG A 35 13.79 4.99 0.19
C ARG A 35 13.69 5.20 -1.32
N LEU A 36 14.82 5.38 -2.03
CA LEU A 36 14.83 5.49 -3.50
C LEU A 36 14.44 4.16 -4.17
N ARG A 37 14.92 3.04 -3.65
CA ARG A 37 14.55 1.71 -4.19
C ARG A 37 13.06 1.41 -3.96
N THR A 38 12.50 1.79 -2.81
CA THR A 38 11.07 1.68 -2.50
C THR A 38 10.24 2.55 -3.45
N TYR A 39 10.67 3.79 -3.71
CA TYR A 39 10.05 4.63 -4.73
C TYR A 39 10.06 3.96 -6.11
N HIS A 40 11.18 3.37 -6.52
CA HIS A 40 11.24 2.69 -7.82
C HIS A 40 10.30 1.48 -7.88
N TYR A 41 10.12 0.75 -6.77
CA TYR A 41 9.12 -0.33 -6.69
C TYR A 41 7.71 0.22 -6.94
N VAL A 42 7.30 1.25 -6.21
CA VAL A 42 5.98 1.90 -6.36
C VAL A 42 5.82 2.48 -7.78
N LYS A 43 6.85 3.13 -8.32
CA LYS A 43 6.84 3.64 -9.70
C LYS A 43 6.59 2.53 -10.74
N TYR A 44 7.21 1.35 -10.59
CA TYR A 44 6.96 0.23 -11.50
C TYR A 44 5.59 -0.39 -11.26
N LEU A 45 5.08 -0.42 -10.03
CA LEU A 45 3.71 -0.83 -9.72
C LEU A 45 2.71 0.06 -10.46
N ARG A 46 2.84 1.39 -10.40
CA ARG A 46 1.96 2.35 -11.09
C ARG A 46 2.01 2.23 -12.62
N LYS A 47 3.20 2.03 -13.19
CA LYS A 47 3.35 1.77 -14.62
C LYS A 47 2.70 0.45 -15.03
N LEU A 48 2.86 -0.59 -14.22
CA LEU A 48 2.23 -1.90 -14.41
C LEU A 48 0.71 -1.77 -14.44
N GLU A 49 0.11 -1.06 -13.46
CA GLU A 49 -1.32 -0.77 -13.39
C GLU A 49 -1.83 -0.06 -14.66
N TYR A 50 -1.11 0.97 -15.11
CA TYR A 50 -1.45 1.67 -16.35
C TYR A 50 -1.45 0.74 -17.54
N HIS A 51 -0.37 -0.01 -17.77
CA HIS A 51 -0.25 -0.88 -18.94
C HIS A 51 -1.24 -2.05 -18.90
N LYS A 52 -1.58 -2.58 -17.74
CA LYS A 52 -2.63 -3.60 -17.57
C LYS A 52 -4.00 -3.09 -18.02
N ASN A 53 -4.28 -1.81 -17.79
CA ASN A 53 -5.57 -1.18 -18.09
C ASN A 53 -5.64 -0.63 -19.53
N GLN A 54 -4.62 -0.82 -20.36
CA GLN A 54 -4.58 -0.43 -21.78
C GLN A 54 -4.71 -1.66 -22.68
N LYS A 55 -4.98 -1.41 -23.96
CA LYS A 55 -5.05 -2.46 -25.00
C LYS A 55 -3.91 -2.32 -26.01
N GLY A 56 -3.49 -3.42 -26.58
CA GLY A 56 -2.50 -3.47 -27.67
C GLY A 56 -1.16 -4.07 -27.26
N ILE A 57 -0.49 -4.69 -28.22
CA ILE A 57 0.72 -5.49 -28.02
C ILE A 57 1.88 -4.72 -27.36
N LEU A 58 2.02 -3.44 -27.65
CA LEU A 58 3.03 -2.60 -27.01
C LEU A 58 2.78 -2.48 -25.50
N HIS A 59 1.50 -2.34 -25.10
CA HIS A 59 1.14 -2.27 -23.68
C HIS A 59 1.35 -3.61 -22.97
N GLU A 60 1.12 -4.73 -23.65
CA GLU A 60 1.41 -6.07 -23.11
C GLU A 60 2.92 -6.25 -22.86
N LEU A 61 3.76 -5.87 -23.82
CA LEU A 61 5.22 -5.93 -23.67
C LEU A 61 5.72 -5.03 -22.52
N LEU A 62 5.18 -3.82 -22.41
CA LEU A 62 5.53 -2.89 -21.34
C LEU A 62 4.98 -3.36 -19.97
N TYR A 63 3.82 -4.01 -19.95
CA TYR A 63 3.28 -4.67 -18.76
C TYR A 63 4.25 -5.75 -18.26
N ILE A 64 4.70 -6.67 -19.13
CA ILE A 64 5.65 -7.73 -18.80
C ILE A 64 6.97 -7.12 -18.27
N HIS A 65 7.49 -6.10 -18.94
CA HIS A 65 8.70 -5.40 -18.49
C HIS A 65 8.53 -4.80 -17.09
N CYS A 66 7.46 -4.04 -16.86
CA CYS A 66 7.20 -3.41 -15.57
C CYS A 66 6.99 -4.45 -14.46
N ARG A 67 6.26 -5.54 -14.75
CA ARG A 67 6.04 -6.64 -13.80
C ARG A 67 7.37 -7.29 -13.38
N ARG A 68 8.23 -7.60 -14.35
CA ARG A 68 9.55 -8.16 -14.08
C ARG A 68 10.40 -7.23 -13.19
N ARG A 69 10.42 -5.92 -13.51
CA ARG A 69 11.18 -4.93 -12.71
C ARG A 69 10.61 -4.76 -11.31
N LYS A 70 9.27 -4.68 -11.16
CA LYS A 70 8.59 -4.64 -9.87
C LYS A 70 8.96 -5.87 -9.01
N ASN A 71 8.86 -7.07 -9.59
CA ASN A 71 9.15 -8.31 -8.86
C ASN A 71 10.61 -8.41 -8.42
N GLN A 72 11.58 -8.05 -9.28
CA GLN A 72 13.00 -8.00 -8.91
C GLN A 72 13.29 -7.03 -7.75
N LEU A 73 12.59 -5.89 -7.72
CA LEU A 73 12.71 -4.95 -6.60
C LEU A 73 11.97 -5.47 -5.36
N GLY A 74 10.80 -6.08 -5.55
CA GLY A 74 10.01 -6.68 -4.48
C GLY A 74 10.77 -7.76 -3.73
N GLU A 75 11.42 -8.67 -4.45
CA GLU A 75 12.29 -9.70 -3.86
C GLU A 75 13.38 -9.10 -2.97
N LYS A 76 14.07 -8.05 -3.45
CA LYS A 76 15.13 -7.37 -2.71
C LYS A 76 14.62 -6.56 -1.51
N LEU A 77 13.38 -6.08 -1.56
CA LEU A 77 12.77 -5.24 -0.54
C LEU A 77 11.85 -6.02 0.41
N GLY A 78 11.59 -7.31 0.14
CA GLY A 78 10.61 -8.09 0.88
C GLY A 78 9.19 -7.54 0.73
N ILE A 79 8.81 -7.18 -0.51
CA ILE A 79 7.49 -6.61 -0.82
C ILE A 79 6.82 -7.44 -1.91
N GLU A 80 5.65 -7.98 -1.60
CA GLU A 80 4.79 -8.69 -2.54
C GLU A 80 3.40 -8.03 -2.54
N MET A 81 3.02 -7.44 -3.67
CA MET A 81 1.68 -6.92 -3.90
C MET A 81 1.34 -6.92 -5.39
N GLU A 82 0.07 -7.13 -5.67
CA GLU A 82 -0.45 -7.09 -7.03
C GLU A 82 -0.89 -5.67 -7.43
N GLU A 83 -1.07 -5.49 -8.72
CA GLU A 83 -1.58 -4.24 -9.30
C GLU A 83 -3.06 -4.00 -8.99
N ASN A 84 -3.47 -2.73 -8.99
CA ASN A 84 -4.83 -2.26 -8.71
C ASN A 84 -5.35 -2.60 -7.29
N CYS A 85 -4.45 -2.81 -6.33
CA CYS A 85 -4.82 -2.96 -4.92
C CYS A 85 -4.93 -1.62 -4.20
N PHE A 86 -4.07 -0.67 -4.52
CA PHE A 86 -4.00 0.65 -3.87
C PHE A 86 -4.39 1.78 -4.81
N ASP A 87 -5.16 2.73 -4.31
CA ASP A 87 -5.28 4.02 -4.95
C ASP A 87 -4.02 4.87 -4.74
N ARG A 88 -4.01 6.15 -5.15
CA ARG A 88 -2.84 7.03 -5.11
C ARG A 88 -2.31 7.29 -3.71
N GLY A 89 -1.07 7.73 -3.61
CA GLY A 89 -0.49 8.16 -2.33
C GLY A 89 0.00 7.02 -1.44
N LEU A 90 0.25 5.82 -2.01
CA LEU A 90 0.83 4.72 -1.25
C LEU A 90 2.20 5.11 -0.69
N THR A 91 2.34 5.04 0.63
CA THR A 91 3.59 5.33 1.34
C THR A 91 4.08 4.09 2.07
N ILE A 92 5.29 3.61 1.75
CA ILE A 92 5.97 2.52 2.45
C ILE A 92 7.18 3.12 3.16
N TYR A 93 7.12 3.19 4.50
CA TYR A 93 8.20 3.78 5.32
C TYR A 93 9.39 2.83 5.44
N HIS A 94 9.14 1.58 5.77
CA HIS A 94 10.15 0.54 5.90
C HIS A 94 9.74 -0.67 5.08
N PRO A 95 10.51 -1.08 4.06
CA PRO A 95 10.27 -2.33 3.35
C PRO A 95 10.59 -3.54 4.25
N GLY A 96 10.17 -4.70 3.84
CA GLY A 96 10.39 -5.96 4.53
C GLY A 96 9.08 -6.63 4.96
N ASN A 97 8.88 -7.88 4.52
CA ASN A 97 7.74 -8.73 4.82
C ASN A 97 6.35 -8.08 4.60
N ILE A 98 6.23 -7.25 3.55
CA ILE A 98 4.96 -6.65 3.17
C ILE A 98 4.28 -7.53 2.14
N VAL A 99 3.12 -8.09 2.50
CA VAL A 99 2.33 -8.95 1.62
C VAL A 99 0.92 -8.40 1.48
N VAL A 100 0.49 -8.18 0.23
CA VAL A 100 -0.85 -7.68 -0.07
C VAL A 100 -1.51 -8.56 -1.12
N ASN A 101 -2.62 -9.19 -0.74
CA ASN A 101 -3.39 -10.04 -1.63
C ASN A 101 -4.04 -9.24 -2.76
N GLY A 102 -3.98 -9.77 -3.99
CA GLY A 102 -4.44 -9.09 -5.21
C GLY A 102 -5.95 -8.77 -5.28
N PHE A 103 -6.76 -9.37 -4.42
CA PHE A 103 -8.19 -9.06 -4.30
C PHE A 103 -8.47 -7.94 -3.31
N SER A 104 -7.50 -7.52 -2.52
CA SER A 104 -7.65 -6.40 -1.57
C SER A 104 -7.86 -5.08 -2.31
N LYS A 105 -8.68 -4.19 -1.71
CA LYS A 105 -8.93 -2.84 -2.22
C LYS A 105 -8.62 -1.83 -1.12
N ILE A 106 -7.68 -0.96 -1.39
CA ILE A 106 -7.19 0.02 -0.44
C ILE A 106 -7.30 1.42 -1.07
N GLY A 107 -7.95 2.33 -0.37
CA GLY A 107 -8.14 3.70 -0.81
C GLY A 107 -6.87 4.54 -0.84
N GLU A 108 -7.03 5.84 -0.99
CA GLU A 108 -5.93 6.81 -1.14
C GLU A 108 -5.11 6.98 0.15
N ASN A 109 -3.84 7.35 -0.01
CA ASN A 109 -2.93 7.75 1.07
C ASN A 109 -2.70 6.67 2.14
N CYS A 110 -2.69 5.42 1.74
CA CYS A 110 -2.36 4.33 2.65
C CYS A 110 -0.89 4.35 3.05
N LYS A 111 -0.61 4.17 4.35
CA LYS A 111 0.73 4.20 4.95
C LYS A 111 1.08 2.87 5.58
N LEU A 112 2.10 2.22 5.05
CA LEU A 112 2.66 0.95 5.53
C LEU A 112 3.99 1.19 6.25
N HIS A 113 4.12 0.69 7.47
CA HIS A 113 5.31 0.88 8.28
C HIS A 113 6.28 -0.33 8.29
N GLY A 114 5.99 -1.37 7.49
CA GLY A 114 6.79 -2.59 7.38
C GLY A 114 6.19 -3.79 8.14
N ASP A 115 6.55 -4.99 7.70
CA ASP A 115 6.01 -6.27 8.22
C ASP A 115 4.47 -6.32 8.22
N ASN A 116 3.85 -5.75 7.18
CA ASN A 116 2.40 -5.64 7.07
C ASN A 116 1.84 -6.76 6.19
N CYS A 117 0.68 -7.30 6.59
CA CYS A 117 -0.06 -8.25 5.78
C CYS A 117 -1.51 -7.77 5.61
N ILE A 118 -1.96 -7.69 4.35
CA ILE A 118 -3.36 -7.40 4.00
C ILE A 118 -3.81 -8.54 3.09
N GLY A 119 -4.66 -9.44 3.58
CA GLY A 119 -5.00 -10.63 2.79
C GLY A 119 -6.24 -11.37 3.27
N ASN A 120 -6.58 -12.40 2.52
CA ASN A 120 -7.66 -13.30 2.89
C ASN A 120 -7.25 -14.24 4.05
N ASP A 121 -8.21 -15.01 4.55
CA ASP A 121 -8.01 -15.97 5.65
C ASP A 121 -7.56 -17.37 5.17
N GLY A 122 -7.29 -17.52 3.87
CA GLY A 122 -6.94 -18.81 3.24
C GLY A 122 -8.10 -19.77 3.03
N LYS A 123 -9.31 -19.41 3.47
CA LYS A 123 -10.53 -20.24 3.33
C LYS A 123 -11.43 -19.73 2.20
N THR A 124 -11.52 -18.42 2.05
CA THR A 124 -12.28 -17.77 1.00
C THR A 124 -11.39 -16.85 0.18
N LEU A 125 -11.90 -16.37 -0.97
CA LEU A 125 -11.23 -15.34 -1.77
C LEU A 125 -11.52 -13.92 -1.26
N ASP A 126 -12.39 -13.79 -0.25
CA ASP A 126 -12.74 -12.50 0.34
C ASP A 126 -11.51 -11.84 0.94
N SER A 127 -11.26 -10.64 0.55
CA SER A 127 -10.07 -9.89 0.93
C SER A 127 -10.45 -8.52 1.47
N PRO A 128 -9.58 -7.89 2.28
CA PRO A 128 -9.88 -6.63 2.93
C PRO A 128 -10.22 -5.50 1.95
N VAL A 129 -11.20 -4.67 2.35
CA VAL A 129 -11.54 -3.40 1.70
C VAL A 129 -11.29 -2.29 2.72
N LEU A 130 -10.28 -1.47 2.46
CA LEU A 130 -9.85 -0.40 3.35
C LEU A 130 -10.17 0.95 2.73
N GLY A 131 -10.68 1.87 3.54
CA GLY A 131 -10.95 3.25 3.14
C GLY A 131 -9.68 4.07 2.89
N ASN A 132 -9.83 5.38 2.85
CA ASN A 132 -8.75 6.33 2.63
C ASN A 132 -7.96 6.64 3.91
N ASN A 133 -6.72 7.08 3.75
CA ASN A 133 -5.84 7.52 4.84
C ASN A 133 -5.64 6.45 5.93
N ILE A 134 -5.59 5.19 5.54
CA ILE A 134 -5.34 4.09 6.46
C ILE A 134 -3.85 4.04 6.81
N ARG A 135 -3.55 3.86 8.09
CA ARG A 135 -2.19 3.73 8.60
C ARG A 135 -2.02 2.37 9.30
N LEU A 136 -1.11 1.55 8.79
CA LEU A 136 -0.71 0.29 9.41
C LEU A 136 0.64 0.49 10.12
N GLY A 137 0.66 0.36 11.44
CA GLY A 137 1.90 0.31 12.22
C GLY A 137 2.74 -0.92 11.84
N VAL A 138 4.00 -0.96 12.29
CA VAL A 138 4.90 -2.10 12.04
C VAL A 138 4.27 -3.40 12.53
N GLY A 139 4.26 -4.44 11.70
CA GLY A 139 3.71 -5.75 12.05
C GLY A 139 2.18 -5.82 12.08
N ALA A 140 1.48 -4.75 11.76
CA ALA A 140 0.02 -4.76 11.72
C ALA A 140 -0.50 -5.60 10.54
N LYS A 141 -1.55 -6.40 10.79
CA LYS A 141 -2.14 -7.31 9.81
C LYS A 141 -3.65 -7.10 9.72
N VAL A 142 -4.22 -7.21 8.50
CA VAL A 142 -5.67 -7.17 8.25
C VAL A 142 -6.03 -8.41 7.45
N ILE A 143 -6.81 -9.30 8.03
CA ILE A 143 -7.01 -10.65 7.49
C ILE A 143 -8.50 -10.98 7.36
N GLY A 144 -8.88 -11.50 6.19
CA GLY A 144 -10.23 -11.98 5.89
C GLY A 144 -11.13 -10.91 5.29
N ASN A 145 -12.44 -11.15 5.29
CA ASN A 145 -13.46 -10.23 4.78
C ASN A 145 -13.66 -9.03 5.72
N VAL A 146 -12.68 -8.15 5.77
CA VAL A 146 -12.66 -6.98 6.66
C VAL A 146 -12.90 -5.71 5.85
N LYS A 147 -13.83 -4.87 6.34
CA LYS A 147 -14.07 -3.52 5.82
C LYS A 147 -13.67 -2.49 6.87
N LEU A 148 -12.83 -1.53 6.49
CA LEU A 148 -12.41 -0.45 7.35
C LEU A 148 -12.83 0.90 6.76
N ALA A 149 -13.42 1.75 7.59
CA ALA A 149 -13.75 3.14 7.24
C ALA A 149 -12.47 3.99 7.05
N ASP A 150 -12.63 5.24 6.64
CA ASP A 150 -11.53 6.17 6.41
C ASP A 150 -10.80 6.58 7.71
N ASN A 151 -9.56 7.03 7.55
CA ASN A 151 -8.73 7.61 8.60
C ASN A 151 -8.43 6.67 9.79
N ILE A 152 -8.51 5.36 9.59
CA ILE A 152 -8.21 4.37 10.64
C ILE A 152 -6.70 4.20 10.80
N THR A 153 -6.26 4.15 12.06
CA THR A 153 -4.89 3.77 12.43
C THR A 153 -4.90 2.41 13.10
N ILE A 154 -4.12 1.47 12.59
CA ILE A 154 -3.89 0.16 13.17
C ILE A 154 -2.55 0.20 13.89
N ALA A 155 -2.57 -0.02 15.21
CA ALA A 155 -1.36 0.03 16.04
C ALA A 155 -0.37 -1.08 15.65
N ALA A 156 0.90 -0.87 15.97
CA ALA A 156 1.95 -1.86 15.71
C ALA A 156 1.63 -3.22 16.32
N GLY A 157 1.91 -4.30 15.58
CA GLY A 157 1.67 -5.68 16.01
C GLY A 157 0.21 -6.10 16.13
N SER A 158 -0.75 -5.26 15.74
CA SER A 158 -2.18 -5.57 15.86
C SER A 158 -2.69 -6.41 14.71
N ILE A 159 -3.65 -7.30 14.99
CA ILE A 159 -4.28 -8.17 13.99
C ILE A 159 -5.77 -7.87 13.90
N VAL A 160 -6.19 -7.28 12.79
CA VAL A 160 -7.58 -6.94 12.51
C VAL A 160 -8.24 -8.07 11.74
N ILE A 161 -9.28 -8.66 12.33
CA ILE A 161 -10.07 -9.75 11.74
C ILE A 161 -11.58 -9.42 11.74
N LYS A 162 -11.95 -8.21 12.15
CA LYS A 162 -13.34 -7.72 12.14
C LYS A 162 -13.40 -6.33 11.52
N SER A 163 -14.46 -6.07 10.81
CA SER A 163 -14.74 -4.76 10.20
C SER A 163 -14.89 -3.65 11.26
N CYS A 164 -14.51 -2.42 10.89
CA CYS A 164 -14.69 -1.24 11.70
C CYS A 164 -15.18 -0.09 10.81
N GLU A 165 -16.41 0.35 11.07
CA GLU A 165 -17.05 1.44 10.30
C GLU A 165 -16.90 2.82 10.98
N ILE A 166 -16.11 2.89 12.06
CA ILE A 166 -15.87 4.13 12.82
C ILE A 166 -14.70 4.87 12.18
N THR A 167 -14.99 5.92 11.45
CA THR A 167 -13.98 6.81 10.86
C THR A 167 -13.07 7.40 11.95
N GLY A 168 -11.75 7.41 11.68
CA GLY A 168 -10.76 7.94 12.62
C GLY A 168 -10.46 7.04 13.82
N ALA A 169 -10.96 5.80 13.82
CA ALA A 169 -10.67 4.86 14.89
C ALA A 169 -9.19 4.45 14.96
N VAL A 170 -8.72 4.20 16.16
CA VAL A 170 -7.45 3.53 16.43
C VAL A 170 -7.75 2.10 16.88
N LEU A 171 -7.23 1.14 16.12
CA LEU A 171 -7.39 -0.30 16.38
C LEU A 171 -6.11 -0.85 17.00
N ALA A 172 -6.20 -1.57 18.11
CA ALA A 172 -5.05 -2.19 18.76
C ALA A 172 -5.38 -3.56 19.34
N GLY A 173 -4.35 -4.43 19.41
CA GLY A 173 -4.43 -5.76 20.03
C GLY A 173 -4.56 -6.93 19.05
N VAL A 174 -4.63 -8.14 19.60
CA VAL A 174 -4.79 -9.42 18.87
C VAL A 174 -5.86 -10.26 19.59
N PRO A 175 -7.11 -10.35 19.03
CA PRO A 175 -7.62 -9.56 17.90
C PRO A 175 -7.77 -8.08 18.24
N ALA A 176 -7.61 -7.23 17.22
CA ALA A 176 -7.67 -5.79 17.39
C ALA A 176 -9.09 -5.29 17.74
N LYS A 177 -9.15 -4.30 18.65
CA LYS A 177 -10.37 -3.61 19.07
C LYS A 177 -10.17 -2.10 18.97
N VAL A 178 -11.26 -1.33 18.89
CA VAL A 178 -11.21 0.13 18.97
C VAL A 178 -10.75 0.55 20.36
N VAL A 179 -9.63 1.28 20.43
CA VAL A 179 -9.08 1.79 21.70
C VAL A 179 -9.20 3.31 21.82
N LYS A 180 -9.40 4.00 20.68
CA LYS A 180 -9.53 5.46 20.60
C LYS A 180 -10.22 5.84 19.29
N VAL A 181 -10.87 7.00 19.27
CA VAL A 181 -11.35 7.65 18.05
C VAL A 181 -10.70 9.04 17.97
N SER A 182 -10.08 9.39 16.84
CA SER A 182 -9.46 10.70 16.63
C SER A 182 -10.55 11.77 16.57
N GLY A 183 -10.48 12.76 17.47
CA GLY A 183 -11.50 13.81 17.62
C GLY A 183 -12.55 13.54 18.72
N GLY A 184 -12.48 12.42 19.45
CA GLY A 184 -13.40 12.06 20.53
C GLY A 184 -12.68 11.56 21.78
N HIS A 185 -13.37 11.59 22.91
CA HIS A 185 -12.91 11.14 24.22
C HIS A 185 -12.38 9.68 24.17
N LYS A 186 -11.41 9.37 25.04
CA LYS A 186 -11.01 7.97 25.32
C LYS A 186 -12.27 7.16 25.62
N LEU A 187 -12.44 6.04 24.91
CA LEU A 187 -13.38 5.04 25.32
C LEU A 187 -12.85 4.42 26.62
N SER A 188 -13.55 4.62 27.69
CA SER A 188 -13.26 4.07 29.03
C SER A 188 -13.44 2.55 29.04
#